data_0b47ea56976cabbb0e6cfba76d46b0e9
#
_entry.id   0b47ea56976cabbb0e6cfba76d46b0e9
#
_cell.length_a   1.000
_cell.length_b   1.000
_cell.length_c   1.000
_cell.angle_alpha   90.00
_cell.angle_beta   90.00
_cell.angle_gamma   90.00
#
_symmetry.space_group_name_H-M   'P 1'
#
loop_
_entity.id
_entity.type
_entity.pdbx_description
1 polymer ?
#
loop_
_entity_poly.entity_id
_entity_poly.type
_entity_poly.pdbx_seq_one_letter_code
_entity_poly.pdbx_strand_id
1 'polypeptide(L)'
;MNNPFTLKNKTIVVTGASSGIGQQVAISCSQMGAKVVLIARNKERLEETKKQLSGKGHLSISYDLTDLEHQKELVQGIVSKMGPIDGLVNCAGITATLPLKLMKPETVDELFRTNVFATIELTRQVLGVKNVNKEGASVIFFASIMGCVGENAKSLYSFTKGALISGCRSLAIEYAPRKVRINVVSPGLIETPINKNQPYLADPEKRKETESMYPLGLGKTEDIANTCVFLLSDAARWITGQNIIVDGGYTIK
;
A
#
# COMPACT_ATOMS: atom_id res chain seq x y z
N MET A 1 17.94 2.87 25.17
CA MET A 1 16.54 2.39 24.96
C MET A 1 16.41 1.94 23.51
N ASN A 2 15.87 0.73 23.26
CA ASN A 2 15.58 0.32 21.91
C ASN A 2 14.41 1.14 21.36
N ASN A 3 14.59 1.80 20.21
CA ASN A 3 13.53 2.51 19.52
C ASN A 3 12.53 1.47 18.91
N PRO A 4 11.28 1.36 19.38
CA PRO A 4 10.32 0.37 18.90
C PRO A 4 9.82 0.66 17.48
N PHE A 5 10.08 1.84 16.93
CA PHE A 5 9.73 2.23 15.57
C PHE A 5 10.80 1.88 14.54
N THR A 6 11.98 1.38 14.97
CA THR A 6 13.05 1.03 14.04
C THR A 6 12.65 -0.13 13.13
N LEU A 7 13.09 -0.04 11.86
CA LEU A 7 13.00 -1.12 10.87
C LEU A 7 14.38 -1.69 10.54
N LYS A 8 15.37 -1.43 11.40
CA LYS A 8 16.75 -1.93 11.22
C LYS A 8 16.76 -3.45 11.08
N ASN A 9 17.51 -3.94 10.09
CA ASN A 9 17.63 -5.36 9.74
C ASN A 9 16.35 -5.99 9.16
N LYS A 10 15.30 -5.21 8.88
CA LYS A 10 14.08 -5.71 8.23
C LYS A 10 14.16 -5.55 6.71
N THR A 11 13.67 -6.55 5.98
CA THR A 11 13.47 -6.51 4.52
C THR A 11 12.01 -6.18 4.24
N ILE A 12 11.75 -5.02 3.66
CA ILE A 12 10.40 -4.51 3.36
C ILE A 12 10.18 -4.45 1.86
N VAL A 13 9.16 -5.13 1.38
CA VAL A 13 8.71 -5.08 -0.02
C VAL A 13 7.63 -4.01 -0.16
N VAL A 14 7.78 -3.08 -1.10
CA VAL A 14 6.82 -2.01 -1.37
C VAL A 14 6.42 -2.05 -2.83
N THR A 15 5.13 -2.23 -3.11
CA THR A 15 4.59 -2.14 -4.47
C THR A 15 4.10 -0.73 -4.78
N GLY A 16 4.03 -0.36 -6.07
CA GLY A 16 3.71 1.01 -6.46
C GLY A 16 4.78 2.02 -6.06
N ALA A 17 6.02 1.57 -5.86
CA ALA A 17 7.11 2.34 -5.27
C ALA A 17 7.74 3.39 -6.22
N SER A 18 7.22 3.56 -7.43
CA SER A 18 7.76 4.50 -8.44
C SER A 18 7.21 5.93 -8.31
N SER A 19 6.23 6.18 -7.45
CA SER A 19 5.65 7.52 -7.27
C SER A 19 4.72 7.58 -6.06
N GLY A 20 4.37 8.80 -5.64
CA GLY A 20 3.30 9.07 -4.66
C GLY A 20 3.52 8.38 -3.32
N ILE A 21 2.46 7.80 -2.77
CA ILE A 21 2.47 7.19 -1.44
C ILE A 21 3.48 6.03 -1.37
N GLY A 22 3.49 5.12 -2.36
CA GLY A 22 4.41 3.98 -2.35
C GLY A 22 5.88 4.39 -2.39
N GLN A 23 6.23 5.44 -3.15
CA GLN A 23 7.56 6.03 -3.14
C GLN A 23 7.92 6.56 -1.75
N GLN A 24 7.02 7.35 -1.13
CA GLN A 24 7.28 7.93 0.19
C GLN A 24 7.38 6.86 1.28
N VAL A 25 6.55 5.82 1.23
CA VAL A 25 6.66 4.67 2.15
C VAL A 25 8.03 4.01 2.04
N ALA A 26 8.53 3.79 0.82
CA ALA A 26 9.84 3.21 0.60
C ALA A 26 10.97 4.08 1.18
N ILE A 27 10.90 5.41 0.95
CA ILE A 27 11.85 6.38 1.49
C ILE A 27 11.82 6.34 3.04
N SER A 28 10.63 6.47 3.64
CA SER A 28 10.49 6.48 5.11
C SER A 28 10.95 5.16 5.74
N CYS A 29 10.64 4.01 5.13
CA CYS A 29 11.14 2.71 5.62
C CYS A 29 12.67 2.65 5.59
N SER A 30 13.32 3.16 4.54
CA SER A 30 14.78 3.19 4.44
C SER A 30 15.41 4.10 5.50
N GLN A 31 14.82 5.24 5.78
CA GLN A 31 15.25 6.17 6.84
C GLN A 31 15.17 5.53 8.23
N MET A 32 14.23 4.60 8.43
CA MET A 32 14.12 3.81 9.66
C MET A 32 15.02 2.56 9.69
N GLY A 33 15.89 2.42 8.69
CA GLY A 33 16.95 1.39 8.64
C GLY A 33 16.58 0.10 7.91
N ALA A 34 15.42 0.05 7.22
CA ALA A 34 15.03 -1.11 6.45
C ALA A 34 15.86 -1.27 5.16
N LYS A 35 16.08 -2.52 4.75
CA LYS A 35 16.38 -2.83 3.34
C LYS A 35 15.05 -2.85 2.59
N VAL A 36 14.95 -2.09 1.50
CA VAL A 36 13.70 -1.94 0.76
C VAL A 36 13.80 -2.58 -0.62
N VAL A 37 12.77 -3.35 -0.98
CA VAL A 37 12.54 -3.87 -2.32
C VAL A 37 11.43 -3.06 -2.96
N LEU A 38 11.78 -2.35 -4.02
CA LEU A 38 10.88 -1.49 -4.79
C LEU A 38 10.30 -2.28 -5.96
N ILE A 39 8.97 -2.33 -6.09
CA ILE A 39 8.29 -2.99 -7.21
C ILE A 39 7.34 -2.01 -7.90
N ALA A 40 7.50 -1.81 -9.20
CA ALA A 40 6.56 -1.10 -10.08
C ALA A 40 6.90 -1.38 -11.55
N ARG A 41 6.06 -0.93 -12.47
CA ARG A 41 6.26 -1.14 -13.92
C ARG A 41 7.35 -0.25 -14.53
N ASN A 42 7.44 1.00 -14.08
CA ASN A 42 8.37 1.98 -14.66
C ASN A 42 9.75 1.87 -14.02
N LYS A 43 10.71 1.34 -14.77
CA LYS A 43 12.09 1.07 -14.32
C LYS A 43 12.84 2.36 -13.98
N GLU A 44 12.73 3.39 -14.82
CA GLU A 44 13.44 4.66 -14.65
C GLU A 44 13.03 5.33 -13.34
N ARG A 45 11.72 5.45 -13.08
CA ARG A 45 11.19 6.02 -11.84
C ARG A 45 11.53 5.19 -10.60
N LEU A 46 11.62 3.86 -10.74
CA LEU A 46 12.11 3.01 -9.63
C LEU A 46 13.56 3.31 -9.29
N GLU A 47 14.43 3.49 -10.27
CA GLU A 47 15.83 3.87 -10.03
C GLU A 47 15.95 5.28 -9.43
N GLU A 48 15.08 6.22 -9.84
CA GLU A 48 15.00 7.55 -9.21
C GLU A 48 14.56 7.45 -7.74
N THR A 49 13.57 6.62 -7.43
CA THR A 49 13.17 6.36 -6.05
C THR A 49 14.32 5.72 -5.26
N LYS A 50 14.98 4.72 -5.84
CA LYS A 50 16.11 4.02 -5.19
C LYS A 50 17.26 4.94 -4.81
N LYS A 51 17.56 5.95 -5.63
CA LYS A 51 18.58 6.98 -5.34
C LYS A 51 18.24 7.83 -4.11
N GLN A 52 16.96 7.93 -3.74
CA GLN A 52 16.49 8.69 -2.58
C GLN A 52 16.47 7.87 -1.29
N LEU A 53 16.72 6.56 -1.35
CA LEU A 53 16.72 5.72 -0.18
C LEU A 53 17.96 5.90 0.69
N SER A 54 17.76 5.89 2.00
CA SER A 54 18.82 5.96 2.99
C SER A 54 19.46 4.58 3.20
N GLY A 55 20.78 4.52 3.25
CA GLY A 55 21.51 3.26 3.49
C GLY A 55 21.90 2.54 2.19
N LYS A 56 22.10 1.23 2.28
CA LYS A 56 22.57 0.39 1.17
C LYS A 56 21.81 -0.94 1.12
N GLY A 57 21.94 -1.66 0.00
CA GLY A 57 21.36 -3.01 -0.14
C GLY A 57 19.88 -3.02 -0.53
N HIS A 58 19.37 -1.93 -1.09
CA HIS A 58 18.02 -1.87 -1.65
C HIS A 58 17.96 -2.50 -3.04
N LEU A 59 16.80 -3.06 -3.39
CA LEU A 59 16.57 -3.72 -4.67
C LEU A 59 15.40 -3.03 -5.39
N SER A 60 15.53 -2.79 -6.68
CA SER A 60 14.44 -2.34 -7.56
C SER A 60 14.13 -3.41 -8.60
N ILE A 61 12.85 -3.68 -8.81
CA ILE A 61 12.38 -4.70 -9.75
C ILE A 61 11.24 -4.08 -10.58
N SER A 62 11.48 -3.96 -11.89
CA SER A 62 10.42 -3.61 -12.83
C SER A 62 9.57 -4.84 -13.07
N TYR A 63 8.29 -4.78 -12.65
CA TYR A 63 7.36 -5.89 -12.76
C TYR A 63 5.91 -5.40 -12.85
N ASP A 64 5.11 -6.05 -13.69
CA ASP A 64 3.66 -5.85 -13.75
C ASP A 64 2.97 -6.85 -12.83
N LEU A 65 2.41 -6.36 -11.73
CA LEU A 65 1.74 -7.21 -10.74
C LEU A 65 0.50 -7.93 -11.28
N THR A 66 -0.05 -7.51 -12.43
CA THR A 66 -1.16 -8.21 -13.08
C THR A 66 -0.73 -9.50 -13.79
N ASP A 67 0.56 -9.73 -13.94
CA ASP A 67 1.14 -11.02 -14.29
C ASP A 67 1.17 -11.92 -13.03
N LEU A 68 0.03 -12.55 -12.76
CA LEU A 68 -0.16 -13.37 -11.55
C LEU A 68 0.65 -14.68 -11.60
N GLU A 69 0.90 -15.20 -12.80
CA GLU A 69 1.53 -16.50 -13.02
C GLU A 69 3.00 -16.51 -12.57
N HIS A 70 3.73 -15.40 -12.78
CA HIS A 70 5.15 -15.30 -12.46
C HIS A 70 5.44 -14.60 -11.12
N GLN A 71 4.42 -14.30 -10.31
CA GLN A 71 4.64 -13.70 -8.99
C GLN A 71 5.41 -14.62 -8.02
N LYS A 72 5.31 -15.93 -8.22
CA LYS A 72 6.08 -16.92 -7.44
C LYS A 72 7.59 -16.76 -7.70
N GLU A 73 7.98 -16.69 -8.95
CA GLU A 73 9.37 -16.49 -9.38
C GLU A 73 9.90 -15.13 -8.92
N LEU A 74 9.06 -14.09 -9.00
CA LEU A 74 9.36 -12.76 -8.45
C LEU A 74 9.75 -12.85 -6.98
N VAL A 75 8.89 -13.47 -6.16
CA VAL A 75 9.12 -13.56 -4.69
C VAL A 75 10.33 -14.43 -4.38
N GLN A 76 10.51 -15.56 -5.07
CA GLN A 76 11.70 -16.39 -4.92
C GLN A 76 12.99 -15.65 -5.26
N GLY A 77 12.98 -14.84 -6.32
CA GLY A 77 14.10 -13.98 -6.69
C GLY A 77 14.41 -12.91 -5.65
N ILE A 78 13.39 -12.36 -4.99
CA ILE A 78 13.56 -11.42 -3.87
C ILE A 78 14.22 -12.14 -2.70
N VAL A 79 13.67 -13.26 -2.26
CA VAL A 79 14.18 -14.00 -1.10
C VAL A 79 15.60 -14.51 -1.31
N SER A 80 15.93 -14.94 -2.52
CA SER A 80 17.31 -15.35 -2.86
C SER A 80 18.34 -14.22 -2.70
N LYS A 81 17.95 -12.98 -2.99
CA LYS A 81 18.86 -11.81 -2.96
C LYS A 81 18.85 -11.08 -1.62
N MET A 82 17.71 -11.05 -0.95
CA MET A 82 17.48 -10.18 0.21
C MET A 82 17.28 -10.93 1.52
N GLY A 83 17.13 -12.26 1.46
CA GLY A 83 16.70 -13.06 2.59
C GLY A 83 15.19 -13.03 2.83
N PRO A 84 14.72 -13.59 3.95
CA PRO A 84 13.31 -13.62 4.31
C PRO A 84 12.70 -12.21 4.38
N ILE A 85 11.40 -12.14 4.04
CA ILE A 85 10.65 -10.87 4.01
C ILE A 85 10.03 -10.62 5.39
N ASP A 86 10.27 -9.42 5.95
CA ASP A 86 9.74 -8.97 7.23
C ASP A 86 8.49 -8.10 7.07
N GLY A 87 8.29 -7.51 5.90
CA GLY A 87 7.11 -6.70 5.65
C GLY A 87 6.76 -6.57 4.18
N LEU A 88 5.45 -6.46 3.92
CA LEU A 88 4.90 -6.22 2.58
C LEU A 88 3.92 -5.05 2.64
N VAL A 89 4.14 -4.06 1.79
CA VAL A 89 3.24 -2.91 1.60
C VAL A 89 2.65 -2.98 0.20
N ASN A 90 1.38 -3.38 0.11
CA ASN A 90 0.62 -3.48 -1.13
C ASN A 90 0.02 -2.11 -1.48
N CYS A 91 0.86 -1.17 -1.97
CA CYS A 91 0.45 0.19 -2.30
C CYS A 91 0.10 0.38 -3.79
N ALA A 92 0.43 -0.57 -4.66
CA ALA A 92 0.05 -0.52 -6.07
C ALA A 92 -1.47 -0.57 -6.23
N GLY A 93 -2.00 0.27 -7.11
CA GLY A 93 -3.43 0.29 -7.40
C GLY A 93 -3.79 1.38 -8.41
N ILE A 94 -4.97 1.26 -8.96
CA ILE A 94 -5.58 2.22 -9.87
C ILE A 94 -6.94 2.68 -9.33
N THR A 95 -7.41 3.83 -9.77
CA THR A 95 -8.71 4.38 -9.40
C THR A 95 -9.59 4.56 -10.64
N ALA A 96 -10.90 4.48 -10.44
CA ALA A 96 -11.89 4.87 -11.43
C ALA A 96 -12.95 5.75 -10.82
N THR A 97 -13.42 6.73 -11.60
CA THR A 97 -14.62 7.53 -11.31
C THR A 97 -15.55 7.31 -12.48
N LEU A 98 -16.52 6.40 -12.31
CA LEU A 98 -17.38 5.95 -13.38
C LEU A 98 -18.76 5.57 -12.84
N PRO A 99 -19.84 6.22 -13.28
CA PRO A 99 -21.20 5.81 -12.93
C PRO A 99 -21.50 4.36 -13.32
N LEU A 100 -22.27 3.64 -12.52
CA LEU A 100 -22.59 2.22 -12.72
C LEU A 100 -23.08 1.91 -14.14
N LYS A 101 -23.95 2.77 -14.68
CA LYS A 101 -24.52 2.61 -16.03
C LYS A 101 -23.50 2.65 -17.18
N LEU A 102 -22.28 3.16 -16.91
CA LEU A 102 -21.19 3.27 -17.89
C LEU A 102 -20.10 2.21 -17.67
N MET A 103 -20.25 1.35 -16.67
CA MET A 103 -19.27 0.29 -16.42
C MET A 103 -19.33 -0.77 -17.51
N LYS A 104 -18.16 -1.16 -17.97
CA LYS A 104 -17.96 -2.27 -18.89
C LYS A 104 -17.26 -3.43 -18.17
N PRO A 105 -17.50 -4.68 -18.57
CA PRO A 105 -16.83 -5.84 -17.97
C PRO A 105 -15.30 -5.69 -17.93
N GLU A 106 -14.70 -5.17 -18.99
CA GLU A 106 -13.24 -4.99 -19.10
C GLU A 106 -12.71 -4.00 -18.04
N THR A 107 -13.47 -2.94 -17.74
CA THR A 107 -13.11 -1.97 -16.68
C THR A 107 -13.20 -2.60 -15.30
N VAL A 108 -14.20 -3.45 -15.08
CA VAL A 108 -14.35 -4.21 -13.82
C VAL A 108 -13.17 -5.16 -13.65
N ASP A 109 -12.85 -5.93 -14.69
CA ASP A 109 -11.75 -6.90 -14.66
C ASP A 109 -10.40 -6.20 -14.41
N GLU A 110 -10.12 -5.08 -15.08
CA GLU A 110 -8.88 -4.32 -14.90
C GLU A 110 -8.71 -3.85 -13.44
N LEU A 111 -9.78 -3.24 -12.85
CA LEU A 111 -9.71 -2.76 -11.48
C LEU A 111 -9.55 -3.91 -10.48
N PHE A 112 -10.32 -4.98 -10.62
CA PHE A 112 -10.20 -6.12 -9.72
C PHE A 112 -8.88 -6.85 -9.89
N ARG A 113 -8.42 -7.04 -11.12
CA ARG A 113 -7.13 -7.68 -11.41
C ARG A 113 -5.99 -6.90 -10.75
N THR A 114 -5.98 -5.57 -10.91
CA THR A 114 -4.90 -4.73 -10.37
C THR A 114 -5.00 -4.56 -8.84
N ASN A 115 -6.17 -4.17 -8.34
CA ASN A 115 -6.30 -3.76 -6.94
C ASN A 115 -6.48 -4.94 -5.98
N VAL A 116 -7.09 -6.05 -6.45
CA VAL A 116 -7.48 -7.18 -5.59
C VAL A 116 -6.66 -8.42 -5.92
N PHE A 117 -6.76 -8.95 -7.14
CA PHE A 117 -6.15 -10.25 -7.45
C PHE A 117 -4.63 -10.20 -7.38
N ALA A 118 -4.00 -9.17 -7.94
CA ALA A 118 -2.55 -8.97 -7.86
C ALA A 118 -2.07 -8.83 -6.41
N THR A 119 -2.83 -8.10 -5.59
CA THR A 119 -2.53 -7.90 -4.16
C THR A 119 -2.63 -9.20 -3.36
N ILE A 120 -3.69 -9.98 -3.58
CA ILE A 120 -3.90 -11.26 -2.90
C ILE A 120 -2.82 -12.26 -3.31
N GLU A 121 -2.55 -12.38 -4.61
CA GLU A 121 -1.57 -13.34 -5.11
C GLU A 121 -0.16 -13.01 -4.59
N LEU A 122 0.27 -11.75 -4.65
CA LEU A 122 1.57 -11.36 -4.10
C LEU A 122 1.66 -11.67 -2.59
N THR A 123 0.60 -11.36 -1.85
CA THR A 123 0.54 -11.66 -0.42
C THR A 123 0.65 -13.16 -0.17
N ARG A 124 -0.06 -13.99 -0.94
CA ARG A 124 0.00 -15.46 -0.86
C ARG A 124 1.42 -15.97 -1.11
N GLN A 125 2.12 -15.44 -2.12
CA GLN A 125 3.49 -15.83 -2.42
C GLN A 125 4.47 -15.38 -1.32
N VAL A 126 4.36 -14.13 -0.86
CA VAL A 126 5.22 -13.60 0.22
C VAL A 126 5.02 -14.39 1.52
N LEU A 127 3.79 -14.74 1.88
CA LEU A 127 3.48 -15.49 3.10
C LEU A 127 3.78 -16.99 3.00
N GLY A 128 4.37 -17.45 1.89
CA GLY A 128 4.94 -18.80 1.79
C GLY A 128 5.91 -19.11 2.93
N VAL A 129 5.93 -20.36 3.42
CA VAL A 129 6.68 -20.77 4.62
C VAL A 129 8.18 -20.44 4.54
N LYS A 130 8.76 -20.49 3.33
CA LYS A 130 10.20 -20.24 3.09
C LYS A 130 10.51 -18.77 2.78
N ASN A 131 9.49 -17.94 2.56
CA ASN A 131 9.64 -16.59 2.04
C ASN A 131 9.52 -15.52 3.13
N VAL A 132 8.69 -15.76 4.13
CA VAL A 132 8.46 -14.84 5.25
C VAL A 132 9.40 -15.16 6.42
N ASN A 133 9.76 -14.14 7.18
CA ASN A 133 10.59 -14.32 8.38
C ASN A 133 9.83 -15.19 9.43
N LYS A 134 10.53 -16.17 10.00
CA LYS A 134 9.98 -17.10 11.01
C LYS A 134 9.63 -16.42 12.33
N GLU A 135 10.28 -15.29 12.63
CA GLU A 135 9.98 -14.49 13.84
C GLU A 135 8.72 -13.62 13.69
N GLY A 136 8.13 -13.61 12.50
CA GLY A 136 6.92 -12.87 12.17
C GLY A 136 7.15 -11.83 11.08
N ALA A 137 6.05 -11.26 10.60
CA ALA A 137 6.07 -10.23 9.56
C ALA A 137 4.87 -9.28 9.70
N SER A 138 4.88 -8.18 8.94
CA SER A 138 3.75 -7.26 8.86
C SER A 138 3.36 -7.02 7.41
N VAL A 139 2.08 -7.26 7.10
CA VAL A 139 1.49 -6.99 5.78
C VAL A 139 0.54 -5.80 5.89
N ILE A 140 0.64 -4.87 4.96
CA ILE A 140 -0.24 -3.71 4.85
C ILE A 140 -0.93 -3.74 3.50
N PHE A 141 -2.26 -3.75 3.52
CA PHE A 141 -3.07 -3.48 2.34
C PHE A 141 -3.42 -2.00 2.24
N PHE A 142 -3.37 -1.46 1.04
CA PHE A 142 -3.85 -0.11 0.78
C PHE A 142 -5.30 -0.14 0.27
N ALA A 143 -6.21 0.24 1.16
CA ALA A 143 -7.58 0.53 0.77
C ALA A 143 -7.76 2.03 0.41
N SER A 144 -8.83 2.62 0.84
CA SER A 144 -9.20 4.03 0.73
C SER A 144 -10.37 4.29 1.67
N ILE A 145 -10.60 5.53 2.05
CA ILE A 145 -11.87 5.93 2.68
C ILE A 145 -13.08 5.54 1.82
N MET A 146 -12.92 5.42 0.50
CA MET A 146 -13.97 4.93 -0.42
C MET A 146 -14.35 3.47 -0.20
N GLY A 147 -13.58 2.72 0.57
CA GLY A 147 -13.98 1.40 1.07
C GLY A 147 -14.84 1.45 2.34
N CYS A 148 -15.01 2.63 2.95
CA CYS A 148 -15.72 2.84 4.22
C CYS A 148 -16.93 3.76 4.04
N VAL A 149 -16.85 4.75 3.15
CA VAL A 149 -17.90 5.74 2.88
C VAL A 149 -18.25 5.77 1.40
N GLY A 150 -19.43 6.32 1.07
CA GLY A 150 -19.91 6.42 -0.30
C GLY A 150 -19.55 7.75 -0.95
N GLU A 151 -19.21 7.68 -2.24
CA GLU A 151 -19.06 8.84 -3.12
C GLU A 151 -19.66 8.53 -4.50
N ASN A 152 -20.26 9.53 -5.13
CA ASN A 152 -20.87 9.37 -6.44
C ASN A 152 -19.84 8.87 -7.48
N ALA A 153 -20.24 7.92 -8.32
CA ALA A 153 -19.42 7.32 -9.37
C ALA A 153 -18.16 6.57 -8.89
N LYS A 154 -18.04 6.26 -7.59
CA LYS A 154 -16.91 5.52 -7.01
C LYS A 154 -17.22 4.04 -6.70
N SER A 155 -18.44 3.56 -6.99
CA SER A 155 -18.88 2.22 -6.56
C SER A 155 -17.90 1.10 -6.96
N LEU A 156 -17.41 1.07 -8.20
CA LEU A 156 -16.46 0.04 -8.65
C LEU A 156 -15.15 0.09 -7.85
N TYR A 157 -14.60 1.28 -7.67
CA TYR A 157 -13.39 1.46 -6.84
C TYR A 157 -13.64 1.05 -5.39
N SER A 158 -14.80 1.43 -4.84
CA SER A 158 -15.23 1.06 -3.48
C SER A 158 -15.34 -0.45 -3.30
N PHE A 159 -15.87 -1.19 -4.28
CA PHE A 159 -15.89 -2.65 -4.24
C PHE A 159 -14.48 -3.23 -4.09
N THR A 160 -13.50 -2.75 -4.87
CA THR A 160 -12.12 -3.26 -4.76
C THR A 160 -11.49 -2.94 -3.41
N LYS A 161 -11.73 -1.74 -2.85
CA LYS A 161 -11.15 -1.31 -1.58
C LYS A 161 -11.87 -1.94 -0.38
N GLY A 162 -13.18 -2.13 -0.46
CA GLY A 162 -13.97 -2.88 0.52
C GLY A 162 -13.56 -4.36 0.60
N ALA A 163 -13.25 -5.00 -0.53
CA ALA A 163 -12.75 -6.37 -0.57
C ALA A 163 -11.46 -6.54 0.26
N LEU A 164 -10.51 -5.60 0.13
CA LEU A 164 -9.26 -5.63 0.91
C LEU A 164 -9.51 -5.42 2.41
N ILE A 165 -10.42 -4.52 2.80
CA ILE A 165 -10.78 -4.27 4.20
C ILE A 165 -11.41 -5.52 4.82
N SER A 166 -12.34 -6.14 4.13
CA SER A 166 -13.02 -7.34 4.64
C SER A 166 -12.08 -8.55 4.71
N GLY A 167 -11.34 -8.83 3.63
CA GLY A 167 -10.42 -9.96 3.54
C GLY A 167 -9.26 -9.89 4.54
N CYS A 168 -8.81 -8.69 4.89
CA CYS A 168 -7.75 -8.47 5.88
C CYS A 168 -8.06 -9.16 7.22
N ARG A 169 -9.30 -9.09 7.71
CA ARG A 169 -9.68 -9.66 9.01
C ARG A 169 -9.51 -11.17 9.04
N SER A 170 -9.93 -11.87 7.99
CA SER A 170 -9.78 -13.32 7.87
C SER A 170 -8.33 -13.72 7.78
N LEU A 171 -7.56 -13.04 6.92
CA LEU A 171 -6.12 -13.30 6.78
C LEU A 171 -5.34 -13.02 8.07
N ALA A 172 -5.72 -11.99 8.84
CA ALA A 172 -5.08 -11.68 10.11
C ALA A 172 -5.24 -12.83 11.12
N ILE A 173 -6.40 -13.48 11.18
CA ILE A 173 -6.65 -14.65 12.05
C ILE A 173 -5.89 -15.88 11.51
N GLU A 174 -5.96 -16.13 10.21
CA GLU A 174 -5.30 -17.27 9.56
C GLU A 174 -3.78 -17.29 9.80
N TYR A 175 -3.14 -16.11 9.73
CA TYR A 175 -1.69 -15.99 9.84
C TYR A 175 -1.18 -15.59 11.24
N ALA A 176 -2.04 -15.30 12.20
CA ALA A 176 -1.66 -14.99 13.59
C ALA A 176 -0.79 -16.08 14.24
N PRO A 177 -1.04 -17.39 14.06
CA PRO A 177 -0.18 -18.44 14.61
C PRO A 177 1.26 -18.38 14.12
N ARG A 178 1.50 -17.77 12.96
CA ARG A 178 2.82 -17.54 12.38
C ARG A 178 3.41 -16.17 12.75
N LYS A 179 2.82 -15.48 13.73
CA LYS A 179 3.20 -14.11 14.17
C LYS A 179 3.15 -13.09 13.02
N VAL A 180 2.35 -13.31 11.99
CA VAL A 180 2.15 -12.36 10.90
C VAL A 180 0.98 -11.46 11.26
N ARG A 181 1.22 -10.15 11.24
CA ARG A 181 0.19 -9.13 11.41
C ARG A 181 -0.25 -8.63 10.04
N ILE A 182 -1.54 -8.50 9.82
CA ILE A 182 -2.10 -8.02 8.56
C ILE A 182 -3.07 -6.89 8.88
N ASN A 183 -2.82 -5.69 8.34
CA ASN A 183 -3.65 -4.52 8.56
C ASN A 183 -3.93 -3.79 7.24
N VAL A 184 -4.88 -2.90 7.27
CA VAL A 184 -5.24 -2.03 6.15
C VAL A 184 -4.93 -0.58 6.53
N VAL A 185 -4.40 0.19 5.58
CA VAL A 185 -4.37 1.64 5.64
C VAL A 185 -5.38 2.17 4.63
N SER A 186 -6.28 3.04 5.08
CA SER A 186 -7.30 3.70 4.27
C SER A 186 -7.05 5.20 4.23
N PRO A 187 -6.28 5.71 3.25
CA PRO A 187 -6.03 7.13 3.10
C PRO A 187 -7.28 7.91 2.70
N GLY A 188 -7.37 9.16 3.16
CA GLY A 188 -8.16 10.20 2.54
C GLY A 188 -7.54 10.71 1.24
N LEU A 189 -7.86 11.93 0.85
CA LEU A 189 -7.27 12.57 -0.33
C LEU A 189 -5.84 13.00 -0.04
N ILE A 190 -4.91 12.35 -0.72
CA ILE A 190 -3.48 12.68 -0.69
C ILE A 190 -3.08 13.17 -2.08
N GLU A 191 -2.50 14.36 -2.17
CA GLU A 191 -2.05 14.91 -3.43
C GLU A 191 -0.86 14.11 -3.99
N THR A 192 -1.07 13.46 -5.13
CA THR A 192 -0.11 12.57 -5.76
C THR A 192 -0.17 12.71 -7.29
N PRO A 193 0.80 12.18 -8.05
CA PRO A 193 0.75 12.19 -9.52
C PRO A 193 -0.52 11.56 -10.11
N ILE A 194 -1.19 10.67 -9.39
CA ILE A 194 -2.43 10.02 -9.84
C ILE A 194 -3.60 11.01 -9.92
N ASN A 195 -3.66 11.99 -9.04
CA ASN A 195 -4.84 12.85 -8.87
C ASN A 195 -4.59 14.36 -9.01
N LYS A 196 -3.34 14.81 -9.08
CA LYS A 196 -3.00 16.26 -9.16
C LYS A 196 -3.68 17.02 -10.30
N ASN A 197 -3.97 16.35 -11.41
CA ASN A 197 -4.62 16.92 -12.58
C ASN A 197 -6.15 16.71 -12.59
N GLN A 198 -6.70 16.12 -11.52
CA GLN A 198 -8.15 15.95 -11.41
C GLN A 198 -8.83 17.30 -11.14
N PRO A 199 -10.04 17.56 -11.67
CA PRO A 199 -10.72 18.84 -11.53
C PRO A 199 -10.86 19.34 -10.09
N TYR A 200 -11.04 18.43 -9.14
CA TYR A 200 -11.19 18.75 -7.71
C TYR A 200 -9.88 19.20 -7.03
N LEU A 201 -8.72 19.10 -7.71
CA LEU A 201 -7.43 19.63 -7.24
C LEU A 201 -6.86 20.70 -8.18
N ALA A 202 -7.12 20.59 -9.48
CA ALA A 202 -6.57 21.49 -10.50
C ALA A 202 -7.32 22.83 -10.57
N ASP A 203 -8.63 22.85 -10.28
CA ASP A 203 -9.47 24.03 -10.26
C ASP A 203 -9.43 24.68 -8.85
N PRO A 204 -9.06 25.97 -8.71
CA PRO A 204 -8.88 26.60 -7.40
C PRO A 204 -10.16 26.62 -6.53
N GLU A 205 -11.34 26.83 -7.13
CA GLU A 205 -12.59 26.87 -6.37
C GLU A 205 -12.99 25.48 -5.88
N LYS A 206 -12.90 24.47 -6.77
CA LYS A 206 -13.17 23.08 -6.42
C LYS A 206 -12.15 22.54 -5.42
N ARG A 207 -10.89 22.98 -5.52
CA ARG A 207 -9.86 22.65 -4.54
C ARG A 207 -10.24 23.16 -3.16
N LYS A 208 -10.65 24.43 -3.04
CA LYS A 208 -11.08 25.02 -1.77
C LYS A 208 -12.29 24.29 -1.17
N GLU A 209 -13.27 23.94 -2.01
CA GLU A 209 -14.42 23.11 -1.60
C GLU A 209 -13.94 21.74 -1.09
N THR A 210 -13.06 21.07 -1.84
CA THR A 210 -12.50 19.77 -1.46
C THR A 210 -11.73 19.85 -0.16
N GLU A 211 -10.87 20.85 0.02
CA GLU A 211 -10.09 21.07 1.25
C GLU A 211 -11.00 21.30 2.46
N SER A 212 -12.11 22.01 2.29
CA SER A 212 -13.08 22.25 3.38
C SER A 212 -13.75 20.98 3.92
N MET A 213 -13.71 19.90 3.15
CA MET A 213 -14.21 18.60 3.58
C MET A 213 -13.25 17.86 4.53
N TYR A 214 -12.03 18.35 4.70
CA TYR A 214 -10.99 17.74 5.55
C TYR A 214 -10.69 18.65 6.74
N PRO A 215 -11.15 18.35 7.96
CA PRO A 215 -10.91 19.19 9.15
C PRO A 215 -9.45 19.54 9.40
N LEU A 216 -8.52 18.65 9.08
CA LEU A 216 -7.07 18.90 9.20
C LEU A 216 -6.40 19.32 7.88
N GLY A 217 -7.19 19.66 6.84
CA GLY A 217 -6.70 19.90 5.49
C GLY A 217 -6.34 18.62 4.73
N LEU A 218 -5.83 18.78 3.50
CA LEU A 218 -5.39 17.65 2.68
C LEU A 218 -4.12 17.01 3.24
N GLY A 219 -4.08 15.67 3.22
CA GLY A 219 -2.93 14.91 3.70
C GLY A 219 -1.75 14.93 2.72
N LYS A 220 -0.57 14.70 3.27
CA LYS A 220 0.69 14.51 2.52
C LYS A 220 1.05 13.03 2.47
N THR A 221 1.91 12.66 1.53
CA THR A 221 2.41 11.29 1.41
C THR A 221 3.11 10.81 2.68
N GLU A 222 3.75 11.71 3.42
CA GLU A 222 4.43 11.45 4.69
C GLU A 222 3.47 11.01 5.80
N ASP A 223 2.24 11.55 5.84
CA ASP A 223 1.24 11.18 6.85
C ASP A 223 0.88 9.69 6.74
N ILE A 224 0.76 9.23 5.50
CA ILE A 224 0.49 7.81 5.21
C ILE A 224 1.73 6.95 5.43
N ALA A 225 2.90 7.43 5.01
CA ALA A 225 4.15 6.69 5.17
C ALA A 225 4.51 6.46 6.64
N ASN A 226 4.30 7.46 7.50
CA ASN A 226 4.53 7.34 8.94
C ASN A 226 3.64 6.28 9.58
N THR A 227 2.37 6.21 9.17
CA THR A 227 1.44 5.14 9.58
C THR A 227 1.94 3.76 9.14
N CYS A 228 2.46 3.65 7.91
CA CYS A 228 3.03 2.39 7.42
C CYS A 228 4.28 1.99 8.23
N VAL A 229 5.20 2.91 8.51
CA VAL A 229 6.37 2.66 9.35
C VAL A 229 5.95 2.16 10.73
N PHE A 230 4.98 2.82 11.37
CA PHE A 230 4.42 2.35 12.64
C PHE A 230 3.90 0.93 12.55
N LEU A 231 3.04 0.63 11.57
CA LEU A 231 2.46 -0.71 11.40
C LEU A 231 3.49 -1.79 11.06
N LEU A 232 4.59 -1.45 10.38
CA LEU A 232 5.69 -2.37 10.06
C LEU A 232 6.61 -2.61 11.26
N SER A 233 6.64 -1.71 12.22
CA SER A 233 7.53 -1.74 13.37
C SER A 233 6.99 -2.59 14.53
N ASP A 234 7.84 -2.82 15.53
CA ASP A 234 7.46 -3.54 16.75
C ASP A 234 6.57 -2.69 17.67
N ALA A 235 6.48 -1.36 17.45
CA ALA A 235 5.53 -0.49 18.14
C ALA A 235 4.07 -0.90 17.90
N ALA A 236 3.78 -1.54 16.75
CA ALA A 236 2.45 -2.05 16.41
C ALA A 236 2.29 -3.56 16.64
N ARG A 237 3.15 -4.19 17.47
CA ARG A 237 3.16 -5.66 17.68
C ARG A 237 1.82 -6.26 18.12
N TRP A 238 0.91 -5.44 18.67
CA TRP A 238 -0.41 -5.86 19.18
C TRP A 238 -1.57 -5.41 18.30
N ILE A 239 -1.28 -5.01 17.04
CA ILE A 239 -2.27 -4.51 16.07
C ILE A 239 -2.31 -5.44 14.86
N THR A 240 -3.44 -6.13 14.66
CA THR A 240 -3.71 -6.97 13.49
C THR A 240 -5.21 -6.96 13.16
N GLY A 241 -5.57 -7.15 11.90
CA GLY A 241 -6.95 -7.18 11.41
C GLY A 241 -7.63 -5.80 11.38
N GLN A 242 -6.89 -4.71 11.57
CA GLN A 242 -7.43 -3.36 11.69
C GLN A 242 -7.41 -2.62 10.35
N ASN A 243 -8.43 -1.77 10.14
CA ASN A 243 -8.43 -0.75 9.10
C ASN A 243 -8.10 0.60 9.75
N ILE A 244 -6.90 1.11 9.49
CA ILE A 244 -6.44 2.41 9.99
C ILE A 244 -6.80 3.48 8.97
N ILE A 245 -7.79 4.29 9.30
CA ILE A 245 -8.20 5.43 8.48
C ILE A 245 -7.27 6.60 8.77
N VAL A 246 -6.70 7.19 7.71
CA VAL A 246 -5.77 8.33 7.80
C VAL A 246 -6.26 9.38 6.79
N ASP A 247 -7.20 10.22 7.22
CA ASP A 247 -8.03 11.02 6.32
C ASP A 247 -8.29 12.46 6.77
N GLY A 248 -7.54 12.95 7.76
CA GLY A 248 -7.72 14.30 8.28
C GLY A 248 -9.10 14.58 8.87
N GLY A 249 -9.86 13.55 9.25
CA GLY A 249 -11.18 13.65 9.84
C GLY A 249 -12.35 13.65 8.83
N TYR A 250 -12.09 13.34 7.56
CA TYR A 250 -13.13 13.31 6.51
C TYR A 250 -14.30 12.38 6.85
N THR A 251 -14.03 11.19 7.38
CA THR A 251 -15.07 10.15 7.60
C THR A 251 -15.85 10.29 8.89
N ILE A 252 -15.51 11.23 9.77
CA ILE A 252 -16.15 11.39 11.10
C ILE A 252 -17.02 12.66 11.23
N LYS A 253 -17.22 13.40 10.16
CA LYS A 253 -18.05 14.60 10.13
C LYS A 253 -19.43 14.32 9.53
#